data_173a2815ff4cd0ade94d48baf167c93c
#
_entry.id   173a2815ff4cd0ade94d48baf167c93c
#
_cell.length_a   1.000
_cell.length_b   1.000
_cell.length_c   1.000
_cell.angle_alpha   90.00
_cell.angle_beta   90.00
_cell.angle_gamma   90.00
#
_symmetry.space_group_name_H-M   'P 1'
#
loop_
_entity.id
_entity.type
_entity.pdbx_description
1 polymer ?
#
loop_
_entity_poly.entity_id
_entity_poly.type
_entity_poly.pdbx_seq_one_letter_code
_entity_poly.pdbx_strand_id
1 'polypeptide(L)'
;NEKYLRIQSEHIKERIAQFGDKLYLELGGKLFDDYHASRVLPGFQPDSKLRMLQQLSDCAEIVIVISANDIEKNKMRADYGITYDMDVLRLRTEFQNRGFLVSSVVITHFNGQSSAKAYKAKLKKMGIKAYYHYTIEGYPNNVALIDSEEGYGKNDYVQTTRPLVIVTAPGPGSGKMAVCLSQLYHEHKKRVAAGYAKFETFPVWNLPLKHPVNIAYEAATADLNDVN
;
A
#
# COMPACT_ATOMS: atom_id res chain seq x y z
N ASN A 1 -15.41 11.74 -15.13
CA ASN A 1 -14.54 11.46 -13.97
C ASN A 1 -15.36 10.96 -12.76
N GLU A 2 -16.42 11.67 -12.36
CA GLU A 2 -17.25 11.25 -11.19
C GLU A 2 -17.90 9.89 -11.38
N LYS A 3 -18.40 9.57 -12.59
CA LYS A 3 -18.95 8.25 -12.90
C LYS A 3 -17.90 7.14 -12.71
N TYR A 4 -16.66 7.36 -13.14
CA TYR A 4 -15.55 6.42 -12.95
C TYR A 4 -15.26 6.19 -11.45
N LEU A 5 -15.13 7.28 -10.68
CA LEU A 5 -14.87 7.23 -9.25
C LEU A 5 -15.95 6.45 -8.50
N ARG A 6 -17.24 6.70 -8.85
CA ARG A 6 -18.37 5.98 -8.26
C ARG A 6 -18.34 4.49 -8.58
N ILE A 7 -18.14 4.13 -9.84
CA ILE A 7 -18.08 2.72 -10.28
C ILE A 7 -16.94 1.99 -9.56
N GLN A 8 -15.75 2.60 -9.44
CA GLN A 8 -14.63 1.99 -8.73
C GLN A 8 -14.93 1.79 -7.24
N SER A 9 -15.56 2.76 -6.60
CA SER A 9 -15.97 2.64 -5.18
C SER A 9 -17.01 1.55 -4.98
N GLU A 10 -17.96 1.41 -5.90
CA GLU A 10 -18.97 0.33 -5.88
C GLU A 10 -18.31 -1.04 -6.02
N HIS A 11 -17.39 -1.20 -6.96
CA HIS A 11 -16.64 -2.47 -7.11
C HIS A 11 -15.78 -2.83 -5.89
N ILE A 12 -15.20 -1.85 -5.22
CA ILE A 12 -14.47 -2.11 -3.96
C ILE A 12 -15.44 -2.60 -2.88
N LYS A 13 -16.61 -1.99 -2.75
CA LYS A 13 -17.66 -2.43 -1.81
C LYS A 13 -18.16 -3.82 -2.11
N GLU A 14 -18.39 -4.14 -3.39
CA GLU A 14 -18.74 -5.49 -3.84
C GLU A 14 -17.66 -6.52 -3.49
N ARG A 15 -16.37 -6.15 -3.66
CA ARG A 15 -15.25 -7.00 -3.26
C ARG A 15 -15.20 -7.24 -1.77
N ILE A 16 -15.42 -6.21 -0.94
CA ILE A 16 -15.51 -6.38 0.51
C ILE A 16 -16.60 -7.39 0.85
N ALA A 17 -17.79 -7.24 0.26
CA ALA A 17 -18.91 -8.17 0.47
C ALA A 17 -18.60 -9.59 -0.02
N GLN A 18 -17.88 -9.74 -1.13
CA GLN A 18 -17.48 -11.03 -1.70
C GLN A 18 -16.51 -11.79 -0.79
N PHE A 19 -15.58 -11.10 -0.15
CA PHE A 19 -14.58 -11.72 0.74
C PHE A 19 -15.08 -11.86 2.19
N GLY A 20 -16.26 -11.33 2.52
CA GLY A 20 -16.88 -11.46 3.82
C GLY A 20 -16.55 -10.28 4.73
N ASP A 21 -15.61 -10.44 5.66
CA ASP A 21 -15.44 -9.48 6.75
C ASP A 21 -14.41 -8.37 6.46
N LYS A 22 -13.41 -8.65 5.60
CA LYS A 22 -12.27 -7.76 5.44
C LYS A 22 -11.62 -7.84 4.07
N LEU A 23 -11.20 -6.68 3.55
CA LEU A 23 -10.42 -6.57 2.31
C LEU A 23 -9.12 -5.78 2.58
N TYR A 24 -7.99 -6.39 2.28
CA TYR A 24 -6.70 -5.72 2.19
C TYR A 24 -6.48 -5.23 0.77
N LEU A 25 -6.47 -3.90 0.58
CA LEU A 25 -6.32 -3.24 -0.71
C LEU A 25 -4.93 -2.64 -0.82
N GLU A 26 -4.07 -3.26 -1.61
CA GLU A 26 -2.77 -2.69 -1.94
C GLU A 26 -2.94 -1.55 -2.95
N LEU A 27 -2.39 -0.39 -2.64
CA LEU A 27 -2.33 0.72 -3.58
C LEU A 27 -0.93 0.85 -4.16
N GLY A 28 -0.86 0.68 -5.48
CA GLY A 28 0.33 0.94 -6.27
C GLY A 28 0.44 2.41 -6.67
N GLY A 29 1.68 2.86 -6.92
CA GLY A 29 2.00 4.19 -7.42
C GLY A 29 1.74 5.34 -6.44
N LYS A 30 1.81 6.56 -6.96
CA LYS A 30 1.57 7.79 -6.18
C LYS A 30 0.08 7.96 -5.92
N LEU A 31 -0.30 8.16 -4.64
CA LEU A 31 -1.67 8.47 -4.24
C LEU A 31 -1.98 9.96 -4.32
N PHE A 32 -0.96 10.75 -4.03
CA PHE A 32 -0.97 12.20 -4.12
C PHE A 32 -0.10 12.60 -5.30
N ASP A 33 -0.58 13.55 -6.08
CA ASP A 33 0.19 14.14 -7.17
C ASP A 33 0.60 13.11 -8.25
N ASP A 34 -0.34 12.25 -8.66
CA ASP A 34 -0.13 11.31 -9.77
C ASP A 34 -0.21 12.04 -11.11
N TYR A 35 0.80 12.89 -11.34
CA TYR A 35 0.90 13.69 -12.56
C TYR A 35 1.14 12.84 -13.81
N HIS A 36 1.62 11.60 -13.66
CA HIS A 36 1.86 10.69 -14.78
C HIS A 36 0.53 10.24 -15.39
N ALA A 37 -0.36 9.69 -14.56
CA ALA A 37 -1.66 9.26 -15.01
C ALA A 37 -2.48 10.43 -15.57
N SER A 38 -2.37 11.64 -14.99
CA SER A 38 -3.09 12.82 -15.48
C SER A 38 -2.62 13.32 -16.85
N ARG A 39 -1.35 13.06 -17.23
CA ARG A 39 -0.82 13.43 -18.56
C ARG A 39 -1.26 12.48 -19.67
N VAL A 40 -1.49 11.23 -19.35
CA VAL A 40 -1.76 10.16 -20.35
C VAL A 40 -3.24 9.85 -20.46
N LEU A 41 -4.03 10.08 -19.42
CA LEU A 41 -5.45 9.75 -19.39
C LEU A 41 -6.31 11.01 -19.46
N PRO A 42 -7.05 11.21 -20.56
CA PRO A 42 -7.97 12.31 -20.69
C PRO A 42 -8.97 12.36 -19.50
N GLY A 43 -8.98 13.49 -18.78
CA GLY A 43 -9.89 13.71 -17.66
C GLY A 43 -9.48 13.07 -16.32
N PHE A 44 -8.34 12.37 -16.25
CA PHE A 44 -7.79 11.91 -14.99
C PHE A 44 -7.06 13.06 -14.28
N GLN A 45 -7.39 13.31 -13.02
CA GLN A 45 -6.75 14.32 -12.19
C GLN A 45 -5.71 13.68 -11.27
N PRO A 46 -4.63 14.39 -10.89
CA PRO A 46 -3.58 13.85 -10.04
C PRO A 46 -4.07 13.28 -8.70
N ASP A 47 -5.20 13.77 -8.20
CA ASP A 47 -5.85 13.35 -6.96
C ASP A 47 -6.99 12.34 -7.14
N SER A 48 -7.21 11.82 -8.36
CA SER A 48 -8.36 10.95 -8.67
C SER A 48 -8.42 9.70 -7.80
N LYS A 49 -7.27 9.07 -7.53
CA LYS A 49 -7.19 7.90 -6.62
C LYS A 49 -7.66 8.26 -5.21
N LEU A 50 -7.19 9.40 -4.72
CA LEU A 50 -7.53 9.88 -3.39
C LEU A 50 -9.02 10.23 -3.28
N ARG A 51 -9.59 10.90 -4.27
CA ARG A 51 -11.02 11.22 -4.32
C ARG A 51 -11.90 9.96 -4.35
N MET A 52 -11.46 8.93 -5.06
CA MET A 52 -12.13 7.63 -5.02
C MET A 52 -12.12 7.03 -3.61
N LEU A 53 -10.95 7.03 -2.97
CA LEU A 53 -10.80 6.50 -1.62
C LEU A 53 -11.60 7.30 -0.58
N GLN A 54 -11.74 8.61 -0.75
CA GLN A 54 -12.54 9.46 0.15
C GLN A 54 -14.00 9.01 0.23
N GLN A 55 -14.56 8.42 -0.83
CA GLN A 55 -15.91 7.84 -0.80
C GLN A 55 -16.01 6.58 0.07
N LEU A 56 -14.88 6.03 0.48
CA LEU A 56 -14.75 4.84 1.31
C LEU A 56 -14.17 5.14 2.70
N SER A 57 -13.94 6.42 3.02
CA SER A 57 -13.26 6.84 4.25
C SER A 57 -13.91 6.31 5.52
N ASP A 58 -15.23 6.18 5.55
CA ASP A 58 -15.97 5.71 6.73
C ASP A 58 -15.72 4.23 7.05
N CYS A 59 -15.45 3.41 6.01
CA CYS A 59 -15.20 1.98 6.16
C CYS A 59 -13.72 1.60 5.96
N ALA A 60 -12.85 2.57 5.65
CA ALA A 60 -11.44 2.35 5.37
C ALA A 60 -10.50 2.81 6.49
N GLU A 61 -9.43 2.08 6.68
CA GLU A 61 -8.26 2.51 7.44
C GLU A 61 -6.98 2.33 6.64
N ILE A 62 -5.99 3.16 6.94
CA ILE A 62 -4.71 3.20 6.22
C ILE A 62 -3.62 2.54 7.06
N VAL A 63 -2.87 1.64 6.44
CA VAL A 63 -1.61 1.08 6.92
C VAL A 63 -0.50 1.57 5.99
N ILE A 64 0.50 2.25 6.55
CA ILE A 64 1.64 2.75 5.77
C ILE A 64 2.82 1.79 5.94
N VAL A 65 3.39 1.36 4.83
CA VAL A 65 4.50 0.40 4.81
C VAL A 65 5.80 1.11 4.43
N ILE A 66 6.89 0.78 5.12
CA ILE A 66 8.23 1.27 4.83
C ILE A 66 9.27 0.16 5.00
N SER A 67 10.24 0.08 4.10
CA SER A 67 11.33 -0.89 4.22
C SER A 67 12.37 -0.47 5.26
N ALA A 68 12.80 -1.37 6.12
CA ALA A 68 13.91 -1.17 7.04
C ALA A 68 15.21 -0.82 6.29
N ASN A 69 15.40 -1.39 5.10
CA ASN A 69 16.55 -1.08 4.25
C ASN A 69 16.52 0.37 3.72
N ASP A 70 15.31 0.90 3.41
CA ASP A 70 15.15 2.28 2.97
C ASP A 70 15.41 3.26 4.12
N ILE A 71 15.01 2.90 5.34
CA ILE A 71 15.33 3.68 6.56
C ILE A 71 16.85 3.71 6.78
N GLU A 72 17.50 2.55 6.71
CA GLU A 72 18.95 2.42 6.96
C GLU A 72 19.78 3.20 5.95
N LYS A 73 19.36 3.21 4.69
CA LYS A 73 20.02 3.93 3.60
C LYS A 73 19.65 5.41 3.54
N ASN A 74 18.78 5.90 4.42
CA ASN A 74 18.21 7.25 4.33
C ASN A 74 17.69 7.56 2.93
N LYS A 75 16.98 6.60 2.32
CA LYS A 75 16.50 6.73 0.94
C LYS A 75 15.64 7.98 0.78
N MET A 76 16.00 8.78 -0.21
CA MET A 76 15.36 10.06 -0.48
C MET A 76 14.22 9.91 -1.48
N ARG A 77 13.16 10.64 -1.23
CA ARG A 77 12.12 10.90 -2.21
C ARG A 77 12.47 12.16 -2.99
N ALA A 78 12.90 11.98 -4.24
CA ALA A 78 13.51 13.06 -5.04
C ALA A 78 12.57 14.24 -5.29
N ASP A 79 11.26 13.97 -5.47
CA ASP A 79 10.24 14.99 -5.75
C ASP A 79 9.95 15.91 -4.56
N TYR A 80 10.20 15.49 -3.33
CA TYR A 80 10.00 16.29 -2.12
C TYR A 80 11.31 16.63 -1.37
N GLY A 81 12.42 16.03 -1.76
CA GLY A 81 13.71 16.23 -1.07
C GLY A 81 13.72 15.76 0.39
N ILE A 82 12.87 14.80 0.76
CA ILE A 82 12.76 14.23 2.10
C ILE A 82 13.05 12.73 2.09
N THR A 83 13.48 12.21 3.23
CA THR A 83 13.70 10.76 3.40
C THR A 83 12.36 10.01 3.47
N TYR A 84 12.37 8.71 3.14
CA TYR A 84 11.15 7.88 3.16
C TYR A 84 10.52 7.79 4.55
N ASP A 85 11.31 7.76 5.62
CA ASP A 85 10.81 7.79 7.00
C ASP A 85 10.08 9.10 7.33
N MET A 86 10.57 10.23 6.81
CA MET A 86 9.88 11.52 6.90
C MET A 86 8.62 11.55 6.03
N ASP A 87 8.67 10.93 4.84
CA ASP A 87 7.51 10.85 3.96
C ASP A 87 6.38 10.00 4.56
N VAL A 88 6.67 8.96 5.34
CA VAL A 88 5.65 8.23 6.12
C VAL A 88 4.88 9.18 7.02
N LEU A 89 5.55 10.08 7.72
CA LEU A 89 4.91 11.06 8.61
C LEU A 89 4.09 12.10 7.83
N ARG A 90 4.61 12.55 6.69
CA ARG A 90 3.88 13.43 5.76
C ARG A 90 2.61 12.75 5.25
N LEU A 91 2.72 11.52 4.71
CA LEU A 91 1.59 10.74 4.22
C LEU A 91 0.53 10.55 5.30
N ARG A 92 0.95 10.21 6.53
CA ARG A 92 0.04 10.08 7.67
C ARG A 92 -0.77 11.36 7.90
N THR A 93 -0.10 12.50 7.95
CA THR A 93 -0.75 13.81 8.13
C THR A 93 -1.69 14.13 6.98
N GLU A 94 -1.27 13.88 5.75
CA GLU A 94 -2.08 14.12 4.55
C GLU A 94 -3.37 13.27 4.53
N PHE A 95 -3.27 12.00 4.93
CA PHE A 95 -4.45 11.14 5.05
C PHE A 95 -5.38 11.60 6.18
N GLN A 96 -4.83 11.92 7.34
CA GLN A 96 -5.61 12.39 8.49
C GLN A 96 -6.34 13.71 8.20
N ASN A 97 -5.70 14.65 7.51
CA ASN A 97 -6.31 15.91 7.08
C ASN A 97 -7.49 15.71 6.11
N ARG A 98 -7.56 14.54 5.47
CA ARG A 98 -8.64 14.14 4.55
C ARG A 98 -9.67 13.22 5.19
N GLY A 99 -9.63 13.05 6.50
CA GLY A 99 -10.60 12.28 7.27
C GLY A 99 -10.34 10.77 7.33
N PHE A 100 -9.18 10.28 6.87
CA PHE A 100 -8.86 8.86 6.99
C PHE A 100 -8.32 8.50 8.37
N LEU A 101 -8.72 7.33 8.85
CA LEU A 101 -8.04 6.68 9.96
C LEU A 101 -6.72 6.10 9.47
N VAL A 102 -5.59 6.60 9.98
CA VAL A 102 -4.27 5.97 9.77
C VAL A 102 -3.94 5.19 11.03
N SER A 103 -4.08 3.86 10.95
CA SER A 103 -4.01 2.98 12.11
C SER A 103 -2.59 2.65 12.54
N SER A 104 -1.69 2.45 11.59
CA SER A 104 -0.35 1.95 11.91
C SER A 104 0.68 2.11 10.78
N VAL A 105 1.92 1.86 11.14
CA VAL A 105 3.06 1.74 10.23
C VAL A 105 3.61 0.31 10.31
N VAL A 106 3.95 -0.30 9.17
CA VAL A 106 4.64 -1.60 9.10
C VAL A 106 6.04 -1.40 8.55
N ILE A 107 7.04 -1.83 9.31
CA ILE A 107 8.45 -1.78 8.92
C ILE A 107 8.82 -3.16 8.37
N THR A 108 8.97 -3.25 7.06
CA THR A 108 9.26 -4.49 6.33
C THR A 108 10.76 -4.73 6.17
N HIS A 109 11.12 -5.91 5.64
CA HIS A 109 12.50 -6.34 5.45
C HIS A 109 13.33 -6.18 6.73
N PHE A 110 12.66 -6.33 7.88
CA PHE A 110 13.31 -6.18 9.17
C PHE A 110 14.17 -7.41 9.48
N ASN A 111 15.44 -7.17 9.71
CA ASN A 111 16.43 -8.17 10.09
C ASN A 111 17.36 -7.65 11.21
N GLY A 112 16.76 -6.90 12.15
CA GLY A 112 17.48 -6.40 13.32
C GLY A 112 18.18 -5.04 13.16
N GLN A 113 18.00 -4.32 12.04
CA GLN A 113 18.63 -3.01 11.77
C GLN A 113 18.39 -2.02 12.91
N SER A 114 19.47 -1.39 13.41
CA SER A 114 19.39 -0.43 14.51
C SER A 114 18.62 0.84 14.16
N SER A 115 18.73 1.31 12.91
CA SER A 115 17.98 2.43 12.36
C SER A 115 16.47 2.17 12.38
N ALA A 116 16.03 0.96 11.99
CA ALA A 116 14.62 0.56 12.03
C ALA A 116 14.09 0.45 13.47
N LYS A 117 14.91 -0.03 14.42
CA LYS A 117 14.55 -0.05 15.85
C LYS A 117 14.39 1.37 16.40
N ALA A 118 15.33 2.26 16.07
CA ALA A 118 15.25 3.66 16.47
C ALA A 118 14.01 4.36 15.89
N TYR A 119 13.70 4.07 14.63
CA TYR A 119 12.51 4.60 13.97
C TYR A 119 11.21 4.10 14.62
N LYS A 120 11.09 2.79 14.91
CA LYS A 120 9.94 2.25 15.66
C LYS A 120 9.78 2.91 17.03
N ALA A 121 10.88 3.16 17.73
CA ALA A 121 10.87 3.86 19.01
C ALA A 121 10.42 5.33 18.86
N LYS A 122 10.85 6.02 17.80
CA LYS A 122 10.39 7.38 17.45
C LYS A 122 8.87 7.39 17.20
N LEU A 123 8.37 6.47 16.37
CA LEU A 123 6.93 6.33 16.09
C LEU A 123 6.12 6.09 17.37
N LYS A 124 6.61 5.21 18.26
CA LYS A 124 5.97 4.94 19.56
C LYS A 124 5.87 6.19 20.43
N LYS A 125 6.94 7.00 20.49
CA LYS A 125 6.93 8.29 21.22
C LYS A 125 5.90 9.28 20.65
N MET A 126 5.60 9.19 19.35
CA MET A 126 4.57 10.00 18.69
C MET A 126 3.15 9.39 18.79
N GLY A 127 2.98 8.31 19.57
CA GLY A 127 1.69 7.61 19.69
C GLY A 127 1.28 6.83 18.44
N ILE A 128 2.20 6.52 17.54
CA ILE A 128 1.95 5.79 16.30
C ILE A 128 2.28 4.32 16.53
N LYS A 129 1.30 3.43 16.30
CA LYS A 129 1.51 1.98 16.34
C LYS A 129 2.45 1.57 15.20
N ALA A 130 3.46 0.77 15.50
CA ALA A 130 4.40 0.27 14.51
C ALA A 130 4.69 -1.22 14.70
N TYR A 131 4.69 -1.96 13.60
CA TYR A 131 4.83 -3.41 13.53
C TYR A 131 6.03 -3.80 12.69
N TYR A 132 6.63 -4.97 12.97
CA TYR A 132 7.68 -5.53 12.14
C TYR A 132 7.14 -6.61 11.20
N HIS A 133 7.66 -6.59 10.00
CA HIS A 133 7.54 -7.66 9.02
C HIS A 133 8.95 -8.12 8.65
N TYR A 134 9.25 -9.35 9.03
CA TYR A 134 10.60 -9.91 8.94
C TYR A 134 10.93 -10.33 7.51
N THR A 135 12.23 -10.41 7.22
CA THR A 135 12.71 -11.03 5.99
C THR A 135 12.46 -12.53 6.06
N ILE A 136 11.85 -13.08 5.03
CA ILE A 136 11.60 -14.52 4.90
C ILE A 136 12.59 -15.06 3.87
N GLU A 137 13.36 -16.06 4.27
CA GLU A 137 14.38 -16.67 3.41
C GLU A 137 13.73 -17.38 2.21
N GLY A 138 14.29 -17.15 1.01
CA GLY A 138 13.76 -17.73 -0.23
C GLY A 138 12.46 -17.13 -0.74
N TYR A 139 11.99 -15.99 -0.18
CA TYR A 139 10.85 -15.26 -0.73
C TYR A 139 11.18 -14.73 -2.13
N PRO A 140 10.28 -14.82 -3.14
CA PRO A 140 8.90 -15.35 -3.06
C PRO A 140 8.74 -16.83 -3.43
N ASN A 141 9.83 -17.60 -3.58
CA ASN A 141 9.80 -18.94 -4.19
C ASN A 141 9.59 -20.08 -3.17
N ASN A 142 10.00 -19.89 -1.92
CA ASN A 142 9.87 -20.91 -0.87
C ASN A 142 8.49 -20.86 -0.21
N VAL A 143 7.46 -21.29 -0.96
CA VAL A 143 6.05 -21.21 -0.54
C VAL A 143 5.81 -21.95 0.78
N ALA A 144 6.42 -23.12 0.98
CA ALA A 144 6.25 -23.91 2.21
C ALA A 144 6.74 -23.16 3.46
N LEU A 145 7.83 -22.42 3.36
CA LEU A 145 8.31 -21.57 4.46
C LEU A 145 7.47 -20.31 4.60
N ILE A 146 7.12 -19.69 3.48
CA ILE A 146 6.34 -18.44 3.48
C ILE A 146 5.00 -18.64 4.18
N ASP A 147 4.27 -19.72 3.84
CA ASP A 147 2.96 -20.05 4.42
C ASP A 147 3.11 -20.94 5.68
N SER A 148 3.94 -20.50 6.61
CA SER A 148 4.20 -21.20 7.88
C SER A 148 4.31 -20.23 9.05
N GLU A 149 4.40 -20.79 10.28
CA GLU A 149 4.66 -20.00 11.51
C GLU A 149 6.01 -19.29 11.49
N GLU A 150 7.02 -19.89 10.82
CA GLU A 150 8.36 -19.30 10.68
C GLU A 150 8.43 -18.28 9.54
N GLY A 151 7.47 -18.29 8.64
CA GLY A 151 7.30 -17.33 7.55
C GLY A 151 6.34 -16.20 7.92
N TYR A 152 5.14 -16.22 7.35
CA TYR A 152 4.13 -15.18 7.62
C TYR A 152 3.68 -15.16 9.08
N GLY A 153 3.67 -16.31 9.76
CA GLY A 153 3.32 -16.42 11.17
C GLY A 153 4.25 -15.64 12.11
N LYS A 154 5.52 -15.49 11.73
CA LYS A 154 6.52 -14.74 12.50
C LYS A 154 6.29 -13.22 12.50
N ASN A 155 5.61 -12.71 11.49
CA ASN A 155 5.35 -11.29 11.37
C ASN A 155 4.36 -10.80 12.42
N ASP A 156 4.54 -9.55 12.86
CA ASP A 156 3.58 -8.94 13.79
C ASP A 156 2.19 -8.88 13.12
N TYR A 157 1.16 -9.32 13.84
CA TYR A 157 -0.22 -9.09 13.39
C TYR A 157 -0.61 -7.62 13.56
N VAL A 158 -0.95 -6.97 12.46
CA VAL A 158 -1.42 -5.58 12.46
C VAL A 158 -2.88 -5.54 12.89
N GLN A 159 -3.14 -4.97 14.05
CA GLN A 159 -4.51 -4.80 14.53
C GLN A 159 -5.26 -3.74 13.73
N THR A 160 -6.27 -4.17 13.02
CA THR A 160 -7.15 -3.33 12.21
C THR A 160 -8.60 -3.44 12.68
N THR A 161 -9.37 -2.37 12.48
CA THR A 161 -10.74 -2.23 13.00
C THR A 161 -11.80 -2.06 11.93
N ARG A 162 -11.38 -1.72 10.70
CA ARG A 162 -12.31 -1.46 9.58
C ARG A 162 -12.29 -2.57 8.55
N PRO A 163 -13.39 -2.75 7.81
CA PRO A 163 -13.49 -3.81 6.80
C PRO A 163 -12.60 -3.57 5.57
N LEU A 164 -12.25 -2.31 5.26
CA LEU A 164 -11.31 -1.99 4.20
C LEU A 164 -9.98 -1.52 4.81
N VAL A 165 -8.92 -2.28 4.57
CA VAL A 165 -7.56 -1.93 4.98
C VAL A 165 -6.75 -1.55 3.75
N ILE A 166 -6.45 -0.27 3.62
CA ILE A 166 -5.67 0.27 2.50
C ILE A 166 -4.19 0.24 2.88
N VAL A 167 -3.40 -0.48 2.09
CA VAL A 167 -1.96 -0.62 2.30
C VAL A 167 -1.21 0.21 1.27
N THR A 168 -0.47 1.21 1.75
CA THR A 168 0.29 2.14 0.92
C THR A 168 1.72 2.36 1.43
N ALA A 169 2.55 3.06 0.67
CA ALA A 169 3.95 3.29 1.02
C ALA A 169 4.50 4.56 0.37
N PRO A 170 5.61 5.11 0.86
CA PRO A 170 6.36 6.20 0.22
C PRO A 170 6.84 5.90 -1.19
N GLY A 171 7.11 4.63 -1.49
CA GLY A 171 7.64 4.23 -2.80
C GLY A 171 7.53 2.74 -3.10
N PRO A 172 7.98 2.32 -4.30
CA PRO A 172 7.98 0.93 -4.72
C PRO A 172 8.96 0.08 -3.90
N GLY A 173 8.82 -1.25 -3.98
CA GLY A 173 9.70 -2.20 -3.29
C GLY A 173 9.59 -2.21 -1.76
N SER A 174 8.58 -1.56 -1.19
CA SER A 174 8.38 -1.46 0.26
C SER A 174 7.81 -2.73 0.91
N GLY A 175 7.38 -3.73 0.14
CA GLY A 175 6.82 -4.98 0.65
C GLY A 175 5.32 -4.95 0.96
N LYS A 176 4.56 -4.03 0.36
CA LYS A 176 3.10 -3.91 0.56
C LYS A 176 2.34 -5.21 0.34
N MET A 177 2.60 -5.90 -0.78
CA MET A 177 1.95 -7.17 -1.09
C MET A 177 2.24 -8.23 -0.02
N ALA A 178 3.50 -8.38 0.38
CA ALA A 178 3.89 -9.33 1.42
C ALA A 178 3.20 -9.03 2.77
N VAL A 179 3.03 -7.76 3.11
CA VAL A 179 2.26 -7.34 4.30
C VAL A 179 0.80 -7.77 4.16
N CYS A 180 0.15 -7.49 3.03
CA CYS A 180 -1.25 -7.91 2.81
C CYS A 180 -1.40 -9.43 2.95
N LEU A 181 -0.53 -10.21 2.30
CA LEU A 181 -0.61 -11.67 2.34
C LEU A 181 -0.31 -12.23 3.74
N SER A 182 0.65 -11.65 4.46
CA SER A 182 0.91 -12.01 5.86
C SER A 182 -0.31 -11.71 6.75
N GLN A 183 -1.01 -10.60 6.51
CA GLN A 183 -2.25 -10.31 7.24
C GLN A 183 -3.34 -11.33 6.93
N LEU A 184 -3.50 -11.76 5.66
CA LEU A 184 -4.44 -12.83 5.31
C LEU A 184 -4.11 -14.14 6.04
N TYR A 185 -2.83 -14.50 6.17
CA TYR A 185 -2.40 -15.64 6.94
C TYR A 185 -2.88 -15.55 8.40
N HIS A 186 -2.68 -14.41 9.05
CA HIS A 186 -3.13 -14.19 10.43
C HIS A 186 -4.66 -14.15 10.57
N GLU A 187 -5.37 -13.53 9.63
CA GLU A 187 -6.84 -13.49 9.62
C GLU A 187 -7.41 -14.90 9.46
N HIS A 188 -6.86 -15.70 8.55
CA HIS A 188 -7.26 -17.10 8.38
C HIS A 188 -7.08 -17.90 9.68
N LYS A 189 -5.95 -17.75 10.37
CA LYS A 189 -5.71 -18.36 11.69
C LYS A 189 -6.75 -17.94 12.74
N LYS A 190 -7.26 -16.73 12.64
CA LYS A 190 -8.29 -16.17 13.52
C LYS A 190 -9.71 -16.49 13.04
N ARG A 191 -9.86 -17.23 11.95
CA ARG A 191 -11.14 -17.56 11.30
C ARG A 191 -11.93 -16.33 10.84
N VAL A 192 -11.23 -15.26 10.49
CA VAL A 192 -11.78 -14.07 9.87
C VAL A 192 -11.71 -14.24 8.35
N ALA A 193 -12.84 -14.11 7.68
CA ALA A 193 -12.88 -14.11 6.22
C ALA A 193 -12.27 -12.80 5.70
N ALA A 194 -11.18 -12.90 4.97
CA ALA A 194 -10.47 -11.75 4.44
C ALA A 194 -9.96 -12.00 3.03
N GLY A 195 -9.92 -10.96 2.21
CA GLY A 195 -9.44 -11.01 0.84
C GLY A 195 -8.33 -9.99 0.57
N TYR A 196 -7.68 -10.15 -0.57
CA TYR A 196 -6.67 -9.25 -1.08
C TYR A 196 -7.06 -8.76 -2.47
N ALA A 197 -6.86 -7.49 -2.71
CA ALA A 197 -6.92 -6.89 -4.03
C ALA A 197 -5.79 -5.88 -4.20
N LYS A 198 -5.30 -5.75 -5.44
CA LYS A 198 -4.34 -4.74 -5.81
C LYS A 198 -5.04 -3.70 -6.69
N PHE A 199 -4.93 -2.45 -6.32
CA PHE A 199 -5.39 -1.35 -7.14
C PHE A 199 -4.21 -0.76 -7.89
N GLU A 200 -4.18 -1.03 -9.17
CA GLU A 200 -3.23 -0.42 -10.10
C GLU A 200 -3.99 0.42 -11.11
N THR A 201 -3.42 1.56 -11.46
CA THR A 201 -4.03 2.43 -12.45
C THR A 201 -3.83 1.87 -13.86
N PHE A 202 -2.89 0.93 -14.03
CA PHE A 202 -2.46 0.40 -15.33
C PHE A 202 -1.82 -1.01 -15.20
N PRO A 203 -1.95 -1.83 -16.24
CA PRO A 203 -2.72 -1.61 -17.46
C PRO A 203 -4.21 -1.47 -17.17
N VAL A 204 -4.94 -0.78 -18.05
CA VAL A 204 -6.42 -0.73 -17.95
C VAL A 204 -6.95 -2.11 -18.32
N TRP A 205 -7.39 -2.86 -17.33
CA TRP A 205 -7.74 -4.27 -17.45
C TRP A 205 -8.81 -4.59 -18.51
N ASN A 206 -9.67 -3.61 -18.81
CA ASN A 206 -10.72 -3.75 -19.82
C ASN A 206 -10.26 -3.42 -21.24
N LEU A 207 -8.97 -3.09 -21.42
CA LEU A 207 -8.39 -2.80 -22.73
C LEU A 207 -7.31 -3.82 -23.07
N PRO A 208 -7.18 -4.21 -24.35
CA PRO A 208 -6.06 -5.06 -24.79
C PRO A 208 -4.72 -4.44 -24.39
N LEU A 209 -3.72 -5.26 -24.03
CA LEU A 209 -2.38 -4.77 -23.67
C LEU A 209 -1.78 -3.83 -24.71
N LYS A 210 -2.03 -4.11 -26.01
CA LYS A 210 -1.59 -3.27 -27.13
C LYS A 210 -2.55 -2.13 -27.47
N HIS A 211 -3.53 -1.84 -26.62
CA HIS A 211 -4.40 -0.70 -26.83
C HIS A 211 -3.59 0.61 -26.74
N PRO A 212 -3.83 1.61 -27.61
CA PRO A 212 -3.06 2.87 -27.63
C PRO A 212 -2.92 3.55 -26.25
N VAL A 213 -3.93 3.45 -25.40
CA VAL A 213 -3.91 3.98 -24.02
C VAL A 213 -2.85 3.27 -23.16
N ASN A 214 -2.77 1.94 -23.22
CA ASN A 214 -1.76 1.17 -22.47
C ASN A 214 -0.36 1.42 -23.00
N ILE A 215 -0.19 1.50 -24.31
CA ILE A 215 1.09 1.81 -24.96
C ILE A 215 1.56 3.23 -24.62
N ALA A 216 0.65 4.21 -24.63
CA ALA A 216 0.98 5.59 -24.28
C ALA A 216 1.42 5.71 -22.81
N TYR A 217 0.81 4.96 -21.91
CA TYR A 217 1.22 4.91 -20.52
C TYR A 217 2.61 4.27 -20.37
N GLU A 218 2.84 3.13 -21.02
CA GLU A 218 4.12 2.44 -20.98
C GLU A 218 5.26 3.34 -21.51
N ALA A 219 5.01 4.05 -22.59
CA ALA A 219 5.96 5.03 -23.13
C ALA A 219 6.23 6.18 -22.14
N ALA A 220 5.20 6.73 -21.50
CA ALA A 220 5.34 7.81 -20.53
C ALA A 220 6.07 7.38 -19.25
N THR A 221 5.90 6.12 -18.81
CA THR A 221 6.63 5.57 -17.66
C THR A 221 8.07 5.26 -17.99
N ALA A 222 8.37 4.79 -19.20
CA ALA A 222 9.73 4.54 -19.68
C ALA A 222 10.56 5.83 -19.76
N ASP A 223 9.98 6.93 -20.27
CA ASP A 223 10.63 8.23 -20.38
C ASP A 223 11.01 8.83 -19.01
N LEU A 224 10.38 8.38 -17.94
CA LEU A 224 10.60 8.86 -16.58
C LEU A 224 11.49 7.95 -15.73
N ASN A 225 12.08 6.90 -16.35
CA ASN A 225 12.83 5.84 -15.65
C ASN A 225 12.08 5.25 -14.44
N ASP A 226 10.76 5.25 -14.50
CA ASP A 226 9.90 4.63 -13.51
C ASP A 226 9.81 3.13 -13.87
N VAL A 227 10.80 2.36 -13.44
CA VAL A 227 10.81 0.91 -13.63
C VAL A 227 9.87 0.29 -12.61
N ASN A 228 8.83 -0.39 -13.09
CA ASN A 228 7.95 -1.24 -12.27
C ASN A 228 8.68 -2.46 -11.72
#